data_f31f20f739ebd8e00f629e3ed06bf731
#
_entry.id   f31f20f739ebd8e00f629e3ed06bf731
#
_cell.length_a   1.000
_cell.length_b   1.000
_cell.length_c   1.000
_cell.angle_alpha   90.00
_cell.angle_beta   90.00
_cell.angle_gamma   90.00
#
_symmetry.space_group_name_H-M   'P 1'
#
loop_
_entity.id
_entity.type
_entity.pdbx_description
1 polymer ?
#
loop_
_entity_poly.entity_id
_entity_poly.type
_entity_poly.pdbx_seq_one_letter_code
_entity_poly.pdbx_strand_id
1 'polypeptide(L)'
;HAANTRRWHVEVALGIHHAKAKRRSYILMTGAFAICITLFLGFCTLVPFMENAFMPKEWSPELSIVSDTNTCSIPADRRDAVVQNSAVSRVFSRMFAYDVPAQISGAIHNSNLISYEENQFRWAKDQLIAGSIDTVTNTPGQVLFVANTGTEVQVGDTITHIARPCDKAIA
;
A
#
# COMPACT_ATOMS: atom_id res chain seq x y z
N HIS A 1 15.44 -29.52 52.38
CA HIS A 1 15.11 -30.28 51.19
C HIS A 1 16.39 -30.57 50.41
N ALA A 2 16.85 -31.83 50.43
CA ALA A 2 18.02 -32.23 49.64
C ALA A 2 17.70 -32.12 48.14
N ALA A 3 18.55 -31.41 47.38
CA ALA A 3 18.42 -31.33 45.93
C ALA A 3 18.67 -32.75 45.35
N ASN A 4 17.74 -33.25 44.56
CA ASN A 4 17.88 -34.55 43.90
C ASN A 4 18.86 -34.43 42.72
N THR A 5 20.15 -34.68 43.01
CA THR A 5 21.27 -34.54 42.05
C THR A 5 21.44 -35.75 41.13
N ARG A 6 20.59 -36.78 41.27
CA ARG A 6 20.74 -38.07 40.57
C ARG A 6 20.43 -38.01 39.05
N ARG A 7 19.71 -36.94 38.58
CA ARG A 7 19.28 -36.77 37.17
C ARG A 7 19.90 -35.58 36.45
N TRP A 8 20.50 -34.65 37.17
CA TRP A 8 20.97 -33.40 36.59
C TRP A 8 22.39 -33.10 37.04
N HIS A 9 23.22 -32.50 36.16
CA HIS A 9 24.50 -31.99 36.58
C HIS A 9 24.32 -31.05 37.79
N VAL A 10 25.24 -31.13 38.76
CA VAL A 10 25.17 -30.38 40.04
C VAL A 10 24.89 -28.91 39.84
N GLU A 11 25.49 -28.34 38.80
CA GLU A 11 25.33 -26.91 38.42
C GLU A 11 23.88 -26.56 38.08
N VAL A 12 23.22 -27.40 37.28
CA VAL A 12 21.82 -27.19 36.87
C VAL A 12 20.87 -27.39 38.08
N ALA A 13 21.12 -28.38 38.91
CA ALA A 13 20.33 -28.61 40.11
C ALA A 13 20.46 -27.44 41.11
N LEU A 14 21.67 -26.89 41.26
CA LEU A 14 21.91 -25.74 42.11
C LEU A 14 21.23 -24.49 41.53
N GLY A 15 21.29 -24.27 40.22
CA GLY A 15 20.62 -23.19 39.52
C GLY A 15 19.11 -23.21 39.72
N ILE A 16 18.47 -24.37 39.56
CA ILE A 16 17.04 -24.57 39.79
C ILE A 16 16.65 -24.29 41.26
N HIS A 17 17.49 -24.73 42.20
CA HIS A 17 17.25 -24.49 43.64
C HIS A 17 17.30 -22.99 43.95
N HIS A 18 18.31 -22.26 43.43
CA HIS A 18 18.41 -20.80 43.59
C HIS A 18 17.25 -20.06 42.92
N ALA A 19 16.84 -20.49 41.72
CA ALA A 19 15.70 -19.90 41.04
C ALA A 19 14.39 -20.04 41.82
N LYS A 20 14.16 -21.23 42.43
CA LYS A 20 12.99 -21.48 43.31
C LYS A 20 13.03 -20.63 44.57
N ALA A 21 14.20 -20.49 45.22
CA ALA A 21 14.36 -19.70 46.41
C ALA A 21 14.09 -18.20 46.21
N LYS A 22 14.43 -17.65 45.01
CA LYS A 22 14.26 -16.23 44.64
C LYS A 22 13.20 -16.06 43.55
N ARG A 23 12.15 -16.83 43.53
CA ARG A 23 11.13 -16.87 42.49
C ARG A 23 10.58 -15.49 42.13
N ARG A 24 10.31 -14.62 43.10
CA ARG A 24 9.80 -13.25 42.86
C ARG A 24 10.80 -12.41 42.08
N SER A 25 12.08 -12.49 42.42
CA SER A 25 13.12 -11.74 41.74
C SER A 25 13.30 -12.19 40.29
N TYR A 26 13.23 -13.53 40.05
CA TYR A 26 13.29 -14.06 38.69
C TYR A 26 12.10 -13.67 37.83
N ILE A 27 10.88 -13.70 38.40
CA ILE A 27 9.68 -13.26 37.68
C ILE A 27 9.77 -11.78 37.29
N LEU A 28 10.20 -10.93 38.24
CA LEU A 28 10.38 -9.50 37.95
C LEU A 28 11.44 -9.25 36.89
N MET A 29 12.58 -9.94 36.99
CA MET A 29 13.66 -9.80 36.01
C MET A 29 13.22 -10.29 34.63
N THR A 30 12.58 -11.45 34.51
CA THR A 30 12.05 -11.98 33.24
C THR A 30 10.99 -11.07 32.67
N GLY A 31 10.10 -10.53 33.52
CA GLY A 31 9.07 -9.57 33.10
C GLY A 31 9.69 -8.28 32.55
N ALA A 32 10.70 -7.75 33.23
CA ALA A 32 11.41 -6.56 32.74
C ALA A 32 12.08 -6.78 31.38
N PHE A 33 12.77 -7.91 31.21
CA PHE A 33 13.36 -8.27 29.92
C PHE A 33 12.30 -8.46 28.82
N ALA A 34 11.19 -9.12 29.13
CA ALA A 34 10.10 -9.32 28.18
C ALA A 34 9.53 -7.97 27.71
N ILE A 35 9.30 -7.03 28.63
CA ILE A 35 8.83 -5.68 28.31
C ILE A 35 9.85 -4.94 27.42
N CYS A 36 11.12 -4.96 27.78
CA CYS A 36 12.18 -4.32 26.99
C CYS A 36 12.26 -4.87 25.57
N ILE A 37 12.20 -6.21 25.42
CA ILE A 37 12.23 -6.85 24.10
C ILE A 37 10.98 -6.48 23.29
N THR A 38 9.81 -6.49 23.92
CA THR A 38 8.54 -6.15 23.26
C THR A 38 8.55 -4.70 22.78
N LEU A 39 9.01 -3.77 23.62
CA LEU A 39 9.15 -2.36 23.25
C LEU A 39 10.15 -2.19 22.10
N PHE A 40 11.30 -2.84 22.19
CA PHE A 40 12.32 -2.77 21.15
C PHE A 40 11.79 -3.28 19.80
N LEU A 41 11.16 -4.46 19.79
CA LEU A 41 10.53 -5.01 18.58
C LEU A 41 9.42 -4.10 18.06
N GLY A 42 8.61 -3.53 18.96
CA GLY A 42 7.58 -2.56 18.59
C GLY A 42 8.16 -1.34 17.88
N PHE A 43 9.24 -0.78 18.38
CA PHE A 43 9.93 0.33 17.71
C PHE A 43 10.55 -0.09 16.37
N CYS A 44 11.19 -1.25 16.31
CA CYS A 44 11.77 -1.76 15.05
C CYS A 44 10.72 -1.98 13.95
N THR A 45 9.47 -2.27 14.31
CA THR A 45 8.37 -2.40 13.33
C THR A 45 7.69 -1.08 13.02
N LEU A 46 7.62 -0.18 14.00
CA LEU A 46 6.97 1.12 13.85
C LEU A 46 7.75 2.06 12.92
N VAL A 47 9.07 2.09 13.03
CA VAL A 47 9.92 2.98 12.21
C VAL A 47 9.73 2.75 10.72
N PRO A 48 9.91 1.54 10.15
CA PRO A 48 9.69 1.30 8.73
C PRO A 48 8.22 1.48 8.32
N PHE A 49 7.26 1.24 9.22
CA PHE A 49 5.86 1.56 8.95
C PHE A 49 5.67 3.07 8.78
N MET A 50 6.22 3.89 9.66
CA MET A 50 6.15 5.35 9.55
C MET A 50 6.85 5.86 8.30
N GLU A 51 8.03 5.36 7.95
CA GLU A 51 8.72 5.71 6.71
C GLU A 51 7.86 5.43 5.49
N ASN A 52 7.23 4.27 5.42
CA ASN A 52 6.34 3.92 4.29
C ASN A 52 5.04 4.72 4.28
N ALA A 53 4.52 5.13 5.44
CA ALA A 53 3.24 5.83 5.54
C ALA A 53 3.37 7.34 5.36
N PHE A 54 4.46 7.94 5.83
CA PHE A 54 4.59 9.40 5.90
C PHE A 54 5.65 9.99 4.95
N MET A 55 6.59 9.19 4.43
CA MET A 55 7.51 9.72 3.43
C MET A 55 6.76 9.96 2.11
N PRO A 56 6.86 11.17 1.56
CA PRO A 56 6.29 11.45 0.26
C PRO A 56 6.93 10.55 -0.79
N LYS A 57 6.12 9.70 -1.40
CA LYS A 57 6.58 8.87 -2.51
C LYS A 57 6.71 9.75 -3.75
N GLU A 58 7.65 9.43 -4.64
CA GLU A 58 7.93 10.21 -5.85
C GLU A 58 6.68 10.46 -6.72
N TRP A 59 5.71 9.55 -6.64
CA TRP A 59 4.43 9.62 -7.36
C TRP A 59 3.30 10.29 -6.56
N SER A 60 3.53 10.64 -5.27
CA SER A 60 2.54 11.31 -4.43
C SER A 60 2.71 12.82 -4.56
N PRO A 61 1.67 13.57 -4.96
CA PRO A 61 1.75 15.02 -5.03
C PRO A 61 1.79 15.63 -3.63
N GLU A 62 2.57 16.68 -3.45
CA GLU A 62 2.57 17.49 -2.21
C GLU A 62 1.27 18.29 -2.06
N LEU A 63 0.70 18.71 -3.18
CA LEU A 63 -0.55 19.46 -3.24
C LEU A 63 -1.47 18.83 -4.29
N SER A 64 -2.72 18.59 -3.91
CA SER A 64 -3.76 18.13 -4.81
C SER A 64 -4.89 19.15 -4.90
N ILE A 65 -5.27 19.50 -6.11
CA ILE A 65 -6.44 20.32 -6.39
C ILE A 65 -7.53 19.38 -6.89
N VAL A 66 -8.61 19.27 -6.15
CA VAL A 66 -9.75 18.41 -6.50
C VAL A 66 -11.01 19.25 -6.60
N SER A 67 -11.96 18.80 -7.44
CA SER A 67 -13.28 19.42 -7.48
C SER A 67 -14.03 19.11 -6.18
N ASP A 68 -14.76 20.07 -5.65
CA ASP A 68 -15.61 19.91 -4.45
C ASP A 68 -16.76 18.91 -4.66
N THR A 69 -17.16 18.71 -5.91
CA THR A 69 -18.23 17.78 -6.31
C THR A 69 -17.71 16.39 -6.70
N ASN A 70 -16.39 16.13 -6.59
CA ASN A 70 -15.75 14.89 -7.06
C ASN A 70 -16.03 14.55 -8.53
N THR A 71 -16.30 15.57 -9.34
CA THR A 71 -16.49 15.44 -10.78
C THR A 71 -15.27 15.96 -11.52
N CYS A 72 -15.06 15.51 -12.75
CA CYS A 72 -13.98 16.01 -13.62
C CYS A 72 -14.31 17.42 -14.17
N SER A 73 -14.58 18.38 -13.29
CA SER A 73 -15.04 19.74 -13.63
C SER A 73 -13.95 20.80 -13.57
N ILE A 74 -12.70 20.45 -13.32
CA ILE A 74 -11.59 21.41 -13.33
C ILE A 74 -11.23 21.76 -14.77
N PRO A 75 -11.35 23.04 -15.18
CA PRO A 75 -11.01 23.45 -16.53
C PRO A 75 -9.54 23.23 -16.84
N ALA A 76 -9.22 22.88 -18.09
CA ALA A 76 -7.85 22.60 -18.52
C ALA A 76 -6.91 23.83 -18.40
N ASP A 77 -7.44 25.04 -18.55
CA ASP A 77 -6.70 26.30 -18.38
C ASP A 77 -6.11 26.47 -16.98
N ARG A 78 -6.72 25.86 -15.97
CA ARG A 78 -6.20 25.88 -14.60
C ARG A 78 -4.90 25.11 -14.46
N ARG A 79 -4.77 24.00 -15.18
CA ARG A 79 -3.50 23.27 -15.26
C ARG A 79 -2.38 24.15 -15.79
N ASP A 80 -2.63 24.87 -16.86
CA ASP A 80 -1.63 25.72 -17.50
C ASP A 80 -1.20 26.87 -16.60
N ALA A 81 -2.12 27.46 -15.86
CA ALA A 81 -1.84 28.48 -14.87
C ALA A 81 -0.94 27.94 -13.72
N VAL A 82 -1.14 26.71 -13.29
CA VAL A 82 -0.31 26.07 -12.26
C VAL A 82 1.08 25.74 -12.80
N VAL A 83 1.18 25.23 -14.04
CA VAL A 83 2.47 24.92 -14.70
C VAL A 83 3.36 26.15 -14.84
N GLN A 84 2.77 27.33 -15.08
CA GLN A 84 3.52 28.58 -15.22
C GLN A 84 4.07 29.13 -13.90
N ASN A 85 3.66 28.58 -12.76
CA ASN A 85 4.16 29.04 -11.48
C ASN A 85 5.58 28.48 -11.22
N SER A 86 6.54 29.37 -11.00
CA SER A 86 7.94 29.02 -10.76
C SER A 86 8.20 28.18 -9.50
N ALA A 87 7.27 28.17 -8.55
CA ALA A 87 7.34 27.34 -7.35
C ALA A 87 6.91 25.89 -7.59
N VAL A 88 6.36 25.59 -8.77
CA VAL A 88 5.84 24.25 -9.10
C VAL A 88 6.84 23.52 -9.99
N SER A 89 7.36 22.41 -9.52
CA SER A 89 8.34 21.62 -10.28
C SER A 89 7.68 20.64 -11.25
N ARG A 90 6.53 20.09 -10.90
CA ARG A 90 5.80 19.09 -11.71
C ARG A 90 4.30 19.18 -11.47
N VAL A 91 3.52 18.99 -12.53
CA VAL A 91 2.06 18.95 -12.47
C VAL A 91 1.57 17.70 -13.17
N PHE A 92 0.61 17.02 -12.57
CA PHE A 92 -0.04 15.84 -13.15
C PHE A 92 -1.54 16.04 -13.11
N SER A 93 -2.20 15.69 -14.17
CA SER A 93 -3.66 15.67 -14.24
C SER A 93 -4.15 14.23 -14.19
N ARG A 94 -5.24 14.01 -13.47
CA ARG A 94 -5.91 12.71 -13.39
C ARG A 94 -7.41 12.90 -13.50
N MET A 95 -8.06 12.01 -14.21
CA MET A 95 -9.51 11.89 -14.21
C MET A 95 -9.89 10.62 -13.47
N PHE A 96 -10.99 10.67 -12.74
CA PHE A 96 -11.49 9.55 -11.95
C PHE A 96 -12.96 9.30 -12.33
N ALA A 97 -13.30 8.03 -12.47
CA ALA A 97 -14.68 7.58 -12.50
C ALA A 97 -14.80 6.44 -11.48
N TYR A 98 -15.65 6.65 -10.47
CA TYR A 98 -15.85 5.70 -9.40
C TYR A 98 -17.04 4.79 -9.67
N ASP A 99 -16.98 3.56 -9.13
CA ASP A 99 -18.07 2.58 -9.19
C ASP A 99 -18.60 2.32 -10.59
N VAL A 100 -17.68 2.27 -11.54
CA VAL A 100 -18.00 2.02 -12.93
C VAL A 100 -18.24 0.53 -13.11
N PRO A 101 -19.44 0.11 -13.58
CA PRO A 101 -19.69 -1.28 -13.88
C PRO A 101 -18.86 -1.71 -15.09
N ALA A 102 -18.01 -2.70 -14.89
CA ALA A 102 -17.18 -3.30 -15.91
C ALA A 102 -17.40 -4.81 -15.93
N GLN A 103 -17.49 -5.40 -17.12
CA GLN A 103 -17.54 -6.83 -17.29
C GLN A 103 -16.11 -7.34 -17.44
N ILE A 104 -15.68 -8.19 -16.53
CA ILE A 104 -14.35 -8.78 -16.49
C ILE A 104 -14.54 -10.28 -16.43
N SER A 105 -13.96 -11.03 -17.38
CA SER A 105 -14.07 -12.50 -17.45
C SER A 105 -15.50 -13.03 -17.34
N GLY A 106 -16.48 -12.29 -17.89
CA GLY A 106 -17.89 -12.66 -17.89
C GLY A 106 -18.70 -12.26 -16.65
N ALA A 107 -18.07 -11.78 -15.58
CA ALA A 107 -18.73 -11.26 -14.38
C ALA A 107 -18.72 -9.73 -14.36
N ILE A 108 -19.77 -9.13 -13.79
CA ILE A 108 -19.87 -7.68 -13.63
C ILE A 108 -19.28 -7.30 -12.27
N HIS A 109 -18.30 -6.41 -12.31
CA HIS A 109 -17.65 -5.85 -11.13
C HIS A 109 -17.71 -4.33 -11.17
N ASN A 110 -17.85 -3.69 -10.02
CA ASN A 110 -17.66 -2.25 -9.94
C ASN A 110 -16.16 -1.96 -9.85
N SER A 111 -15.68 -1.13 -10.76
CA SER A 111 -14.27 -0.78 -10.87
C SER A 111 -14.10 0.74 -10.82
N ASN A 112 -12.96 1.18 -10.32
CA ASN A 112 -12.57 2.58 -10.40
C ASN A 112 -11.68 2.77 -11.61
N LEU A 113 -12.08 3.64 -12.52
CA LEU A 113 -11.30 4.00 -13.70
C LEU A 113 -10.52 5.28 -13.40
N ILE A 114 -9.21 5.22 -13.58
CA ILE A 114 -8.31 6.35 -13.33
C ILE A 114 -7.50 6.58 -14.60
N SER A 115 -7.54 7.80 -15.13
CA SER A 115 -6.63 8.17 -16.23
C SER A 115 -5.33 8.74 -15.67
N TYR A 116 -4.24 8.40 -16.32
CA TYR A 116 -2.90 8.90 -16.00
C TYR A 116 -2.30 9.61 -17.23
N GLU A 117 -1.51 10.64 -16.99
CA GLU A 117 -0.64 11.17 -18.03
C GLU A 117 0.51 10.18 -18.32
N GLU A 118 1.02 10.17 -19.55
CA GLU A 118 2.04 9.22 -20.02
C GLU A 118 3.27 9.17 -19.10
N ASN A 119 3.72 10.32 -18.60
CA ASN A 119 4.87 10.43 -17.71
C ASN A 119 4.68 9.76 -16.34
N GLN A 120 3.44 9.44 -15.96
CA GLN A 120 3.13 8.78 -14.69
C GLN A 120 3.23 7.25 -14.79
N PHE A 121 3.09 6.68 -15.98
CA PHE A 121 3.17 5.22 -16.16
C PHE A 121 4.53 4.64 -15.81
N ARG A 122 5.60 5.43 -15.91
CA ARG A 122 6.95 4.98 -15.52
C ARG A 122 7.04 4.53 -14.06
N TRP A 123 6.24 5.11 -13.15
CA TRP A 123 6.22 4.72 -11.74
C TRP A 123 5.52 3.37 -11.51
N ALA A 124 4.68 2.94 -12.43
CA ALA A 124 4.04 1.64 -12.37
C ALA A 124 5.00 0.50 -12.78
N LYS A 125 6.14 0.82 -13.43
CA LYS A 125 7.05 -0.19 -13.98
C LYS A 125 7.57 -1.15 -12.93
N ASP A 126 7.97 -0.62 -11.77
CA ASP A 126 8.54 -1.43 -10.68
C ASP A 126 7.48 -2.21 -9.89
N GLN A 127 6.21 -1.89 -10.09
CA GLN A 127 5.06 -2.55 -9.46
C GLN A 127 4.33 -3.49 -10.42
N LEU A 128 4.80 -3.60 -11.66
CA LEU A 128 4.16 -4.43 -12.67
C LEU A 128 4.43 -5.91 -12.39
N ILE A 129 3.36 -6.68 -12.19
CA ILE A 129 3.44 -8.13 -11.95
C ILE A 129 3.54 -8.89 -13.27
N ALA A 130 2.79 -8.45 -14.29
CA ALA A 130 2.74 -9.08 -15.60
C ALA A 130 2.36 -8.05 -16.68
N GLY A 131 2.76 -8.29 -17.92
CA GLY A 131 2.49 -7.41 -19.06
C GLY A 131 3.61 -6.40 -19.32
N SER A 132 3.29 -5.31 -20.05
CA SER A 132 4.24 -4.27 -20.42
C SER A 132 3.57 -2.89 -20.39
N ILE A 133 4.25 -1.92 -19.80
CA ILE A 133 3.81 -0.52 -19.79
C ILE A 133 3.83 0.06 -21.21
N ASP A 134 4.84 -0.30 -22.01
CA ASP A 134 4.96 0.19 -23.39
C ASP A 134 3.75 -0.21 -24.25
N THR A 135 3.14 -1.35 -23.96
CA THR A 135 1.92 -1.77 -24.64
C THR A 135 0.75 -0.84 -24.30
N VAL A 136 0.62 -0.45 -23.03
CA VAL A 136 -0.46 0.43 -22.57
C VAL A 136 -0.31 1.85 -23.11
N THR A 137 0.92 2.36 -23.16
CA THR A 137 1.18 3.73 -23.63
C THR A 137 1.08 3.87 -25.14
N ASN A 138 1.44 2.82 -25.90
CA ASN A 138 1.51 2.88 -27.36
C ASN A 138 0.28 2.30 -28.07
N THR A 139 -0.59 1.58 -27.37
CA THR A 139 -1.75 0.92 -27.98
C THR A 139 -3.04 1.45 -27.36
N PRO A 140 -3.87 2.18 -28.12
CA PRO A 140 -5.16 2.64 -27.63
C PRO A 140 -6.05 1.49 -27.13
N GLY A 141 -6.76 1.72 -26.04
CA GLY A 141 -7.66 0.73 -25.46
C GLY A 141 -7.00 -0.29 -24.54
N GLN A 142 -5.69 -0.22 -24.34
CA GLN A 142 -5.01 -1.02 -23.33
C GLN A 142 -5.04 -0.32 -21.97
N VAL A 143 -5.20 -1.09 -20.90
CA VAL A 143 -5.27 -0.57 -19.52
C VAL A 143 -4.36 -1.38 -18.59
N LEU A 144 -3.90 -0.73 -17.52
CA LEU A 144 -3.29 -1.41 -16.40
C LEU A 144 -4.39 -1.78 -15.40
N PHE A 145 -4.48 -3.06 -15.10
CA PHE A 145 -5.41 -3.55 -14.10
C PHE A 145 -4.71 -3.72 -12.76
N VAL A 146 -5.25 -3.07 -11.72
CA VAL A 146 -4.78 -3.25 -10.34
C VAL A 146 -5.56 -4.43 -9.76
N ALA A 147 -4.90 -5.58 -9.66
CA ALA A 147 -5.49 -6.79 -9.10
C ALA A 147 -5.80 -6.59 -7.61
N ASN A 148 -7.03 -6.90 -7.22
CA ASN A 148 -7.44 -6.98 -5.84
C ASN A 148 -7.64 -8.46 -5.47
N THR A 149 -7.57 -8.77 -4.17
CA THR A 149 -7.83 -10.14 -3.67
C THR A 149 -9.20 -10.63 -4.13
N GLY A 150 -9.21 -11.70 -4.92
CA GLY A 150 -10.43 -12.33 -5.42
C GLY A 150 -10.82 -12.01 -6.87
N THR A 151 -10.06 -11.19 -7.58
CA THR A 151 -10.29 -10.97 -9.02
C THR A 151 -9.16 -11.62 -9.80
N GLU A 152 -9.47 -12.70 -10.49
CA GLU A 152 -8.54 -13.38 -11.40
C GLU A 152 -8.62 -12.73 -12.78
N VAL A 153 -7.61 -11.91 -13.12
CA VAL A 153 -7.46 -11.28 -14.42
C VAL A 153 -6.10 -11.65 -14.99
N GLN A 154 -6.07 -12.01 -16.26
CA GLN A 154 -4.84 -12.36 -16.98
C GLN A 154 -4.51 -11.29 -18.02
N VAL A 155 -3.22 -11.22 -18.39
CA VAL A 155 -2.78 -10.33 -19.47
C VAL A 155 -3.42 -10.79 -20.78
N GLY A 156 -4.13 -9.88 -21.46
CA GLY A 156 -4.88 -10.15 -22.67
C GLY A 156 -6.38 -10.30 -22.47
N ASP A 157 -6.85 -10.33 -21.23
CA ASP A 157 -8.28 -10.32 -20.95
C ASP A 157 -8.93 -9.00 -21.42
N THR A 158 -10.16 -9.10 -21.89
CA THR A 158 -10.94 -7.95 -22.33
C THR A 158 -11.82 -7.46 -21.19
N ILE A 159 -11.68 -6.18 -20.87
CA ILE A 159 -12.54 -5.48 -19.91
C ILE A 159 -13.55 -4.65 -20.71
N THR A 160 -14.83 -4.98 -20.60
CA THR A 160 -15.88 -4.23 -21.26
C THR A 160 -16.56 -3.29 -20.27
N HIS A 161 -16.44 -2.01 -20.53
CA HIS A 161 -17.10 -0.97 -19.75
C HIS A 161 -18.58 -0.90 -20.09
N ILE A 162 -19.44 -0.93 -19.08
CA ILE A 162 -20.86 -0.76 -19.26
C ILE A 162 -21.20 0.72 -19.04
N ALA A 163 -21.38 1.46 -20.15
CA ALA A 163 -21.73 2.88 -20.10
C ALA A 163 -23.03 3.10 -19.31
N ARG A 164 -23.01 4.02 -18.36
CA ARG A 164 -24.24 4.50 -17.73
C ARG A 164 -24.92 5.52 -18.64
N PRO A 165 -26.25 5.66 -18.59
CA PRO A 165 -26.97 6.65 -19.42
C PRO A 165 -26.51 8.11 -19.26
N CYS A 166 -25.81 8.43 -18.16
CA CYS A 166 -25.27 9.75 -17.87
C CYS A 166 -23.85 10.01 -18.42
N ASP A 167 -23.18 9.01 -18.97
CA ASP A 167 -21.77 9.12 -19.43
C ASP A 167 -21.63 9.87 -20.76
N LYS A 168 -22.72 10.38 -21.36
CA LYS A 168 -22.70 11.16 -22.60
C LYS A 168 -22.10 12.57 -22.48
N ALA A 169 -21.65 12.97 -21.30
CA ALA A 169 -21.14 14.32 -21.04
C ALA A 169 -19.61 14.43 -20.98
N ILE A 170 -18.87 13.33 -21.26
CA ILE A 170 -17.41 13.33 -21.27
C ILE A 170 -16.96 12.95 -22.68
N ALA A 171 -17.02 13.93 -23.56
CA ALA A 171 -16.33 13.93 -24.85
C ALA A 171 -15.45 15.18 -24.92
#